data_f581e84647e8447ec7602a95b94f2e11
#
_entry.id   f581e84647e8447ec7602a95b94f2e11
#
_cell.length_a   1.000
_cell.length_b   1.000
_cell.length_c   1.000
_cell.angle_alpha   90.00
_cell.angle_beta   90.00
_cell.angle_gamma   90.00
#
_symmetry.space_group_name_H-M   'P 1'
#
loop_
_entity.id
_entity.type
_entity.pdbx_description
1 polymer ?
#
loop_
_entity_poly.entity_id
_entity_poly.type
_entity_poly.pdbx_seq_one_letter_code
_entity_poly.pdbx_strand_id
1 'polypeptide(L)'
;MFGYVTANEPELKVKDYHKYKAYYCGLCQSLKRQYGRAGQLTLAYDMTFVIILLTSLYESETKAESHRCKMHPLKPQPMLENEITEYAADMNLIMAYYHLEDDWKDEKKVAGLLGSMALKRKVEKAIRKYPRQSRVIREEMAKLSEYESQGIQEVDYPAGCFGRLMEEMMVYKEDCWEQQLRGIGFYLGKYIYIMDAYEDLDKDLEKGTYNPLKKMHEEAGYEERCRDILCMMIGECARNFEILPCILDVDILRNILYDGVWKHYRKIQEKKSEEKEDDKESL
;
A
#
# COMPACT_ATOMS: atom_id res chain seq x y z
N MET A 1 -0.74 5.87 5.40
CA MET A 1 -0.16 5.67 4.04
C MET A 1 -0.28 4.25 3.48
N PHE A 2 -0.72 3.21 4.20
CA PHE A 2 -0.91 1.84 3.71
C PHE A 2 -2.32 1.34 4.01
N GLY A 3 -2.79 0.34 3.23
CA GLY A 3 -4.12 -0.27 3.42
C GLY A 3 -5.14 0.11 2.36
N TYR A 4 -4.72 0.83 1.31
CA TYR A 4 -5.60 1.27 0.22
C TYR A 4 -5.79 0.20 -0.87
N VAL A 5 -4.84 -0.73 -1.01
CA VAL A 5 -4.86 -1.78 -2.04
C VAL A 5 -5.44 -3.06 -1.44
N THR A 6 -6.75 -3.11 -1.32
CA THR A 6 -7.48 -4.23 -0.72
C THR A 6 -8.53 -4.77 -1.66
N ALA A 7 -8.97 -6.02 -1.45
CA ALA A 7 -10.07 -6.58 -2.21
C ALA A 7 -11.42 -5.98 -1.79
N ASN A 8 -12.35 -5.84 -2.74
CA ASN A 8 -13.77 -5.64 -2.45
C ASN A 8 -14.43 -6.99 -2.20
N GLU A 9 -14.52 -7.36 -0.93
CA GLU A 9 -14.96 -8.69 -0.48
C GLU A 9 -16.35 -9.09 -0.96
N PRO A 10 -17.38 -8.19 -0.94
CA PRO A 10 -18.73 -8.52 -1.42
C PRO A 10 -18.79 -8.94 -2.88
N GLU A 11 -17.87 -8.44 -3.71
CA GLU A 11 -17.86 -8.70 -5.16
C GLU A 11 -16.93 -9.87 -5.54
N LEU A 12 -16.26 -10.50 -4.56
CA LEU A 12 -15.46 -11.69 -4.80
C LEU A 12 -16.28 -12.97 -4.67
N LYS A 13 -16.00 -13.93 -5.54
CA LYS A 13 -16.46 -15.31 -5.30
C LYS A 13 -15.89 -15.80 -3.97
N VAL A 14 -16.68 -16.53 -3.20
CA VAL A 14 -16.28 -17.06 -1.87
C VAL A 14 -14.92 -17.77 -1.90
N LYS A 15 -14.64 -18.55 -2.94
CA LYS A 15 -13.36 -19.25 -3.11
C LYS A 15 -12.18 -18.28 -3.26
N ASP A 16 -12.36 -17.20 -4.01
CA ASP A 16 -11.34 -16.21 -4.30
C ASP A 16 -11.08 -15.33 -3.08
N TYR A 17 -12.12 -15.00 -2.33
CA TYR A 17 -12.00 -14.35 -1.03
C TYR A 17 -11.19 -15.18 -0.03
N HIS A 18 -11.50 -16.48 0.09
CA HIS A 18 -10.73 -17.37 0.95
C HIS A 18 -9.27 -17.47 0.52
N LYS A 19 -9.00 -17.47 -0.79
CA LYS A 19 -7.65 -17.49 -1.33
C LYS A 19 -6.89 -16.19 -1.05
N TYR A 20 -7.52 -15.03 -1.25
CA TYR A 20 -6.99 -13.72 -0.88
C TYR A 20 -6.58 -13.68 0.60
N LYS A 21 -7.48 -14.13 1.50
CA LYS A 21 -7.17 -14.22 2.94
C LYS A 21 -6.04 -15.19 3.26
N ALA A 22 -5.92 -16.27 2.51
CA ALA A 22 -4.84 -17.24 2.71
C ALA A 22 -3.46 -16.64 2.35
N TYR A 23 -3.35 -15.82 1.30
CA TYR A 23 -2.14 -15.05 0.99
C TYR A 23 -1.80 -14.04 2.09
N TYR A 24 -2.80 -13.29 2.58
CA TYR A 24 -2.63 -12.37 3.70
C TYR A 24 -2.15 -13.07 4.98
N CYS A 25 -2.73 -14.24 5.29
CA CYS A 25 -2.30 -15.06 6.43
C CYS A 25 -0.87 -15.59 6.23
N GLY A 26 -0.48 -15.97 5.02
CA GLY A 26 0.89 -16.37 4.67
C GLY A 26 1.88 -15.25 4.93
N LEU A 27 1.60 -14.04 4.46
CA LEU A 27 2.41 -12.85 4.73
C LEU A 27 2.55 -12.58 6.24
N CYS A 28 1.44 -12.64 6.98
CA CYS A 28 1.42 -12.46 8.43
C CYS A 28 2.34 -13.46 9.15
N GLN A 29 2.32 -14.72 8.76
CA GLN A 29 3.16 -15.76 9.36
C GLN A 29 4.62 -15.65 8.90
N SER A 30 4.87 -15.28 7.63
CA SER A 30 6.21 -15.01 7.13
C SER A 30 6.88 -13.87 7.90
N LEU A 31 6.19 -12.74 8.09
CA LEU A 31 6.66 -11.63 8.93
C LEU A 31 6.96 -12.06 10.37
N LYS A 32 6.07 -12.86 10.96
CA LYS A 32 6.27 -13.36 12.32
C LYS A 32 7.46 -14.31 12.43
N ARG A 33 7.62 -15.22 11.48
CA ARG A 33 8.71 -16.20 11.44
C ARG A 33 10.07 -15.53 11.25
N GLN A 34 10.15 -14.57 10.32
CA GLN A 34 11.41 -13.91 9.98
C GLN A 34 11.77 -12.81 10.99
N TYR A 35 10.78 -12.04 11.45
CA TYR A 35 10.98 -10.79 12.17
C TYR A 35 10.31 -10.74 13.56
N GLY A 36 9.65 -11.83 13.97
CA GLY A 36 8.95 -11.94 15.24
C GLY A 36 7.72 -11.01 15.31
N ARG A 37 7.23 -10.75 16.53
CA ARG A 37 6.02 -9.95 16.74
C ARG A 37 6.15 -8.52 16.22
N ALA A 38 7.32 -7.91 16.34
CA ALA A 38 7.54 -6.55 15.84
C ALA A 38 7.36 -6.47 14.30
N GLY A 39 7.91 -7.45 13.56
CA GLY A 39 7.66 -7.54 12.12
C GLY A 39 6.18 -7.83 11.80
N GLN A 40 5.52 -8.68 12.57
CA GLN A 40 4.10 -8.97 12.36
C GLN A 40 3.20 -7.73 12.53
N LEU A 41 3.58 -6.78 13.37
CA LEU A 41 2.84 -5.53 13.58
C LEU A 41 2.96 -4.56 12.39
N THR A 42 3.91 -4.77 11.48
CA THR A 42 4.05 -3.94 10.28
C THR A 42 3.20 -4.43 9.10
N LEU A 43 2.43 -5.51 9.27
CA LEU A 43 1.64 -6.14 8.22
C LEU A 43 0.71 -5.14 7.51
N ALA A 44 0.88 -5.01 6.18
CA ALA A 44 0.05 -4.17 5.32
C ALA A 44 -0.71 -5.00 4.28
N TYR A 45 -1.95 -4.58 4.00
CA TYR A 45 -2.78 -5.24 2.99
C TYR A 45 -2.23 -5.08 1.57
N ASP A 46 -1.63 -3.93 1.28
CA ASP A 46 -1.07 -3.61 -0.05
C ASP A 46 -0.05 -4.66 -0.50
N MET A 47 0.71 -5.23 0.44
CA MET A 47 1.68 -6.27 0.14
C MET A 47 1.03 -7.61 -0.26
N THR A 48 -0.24 -7.82 0.08
CA THR A 48 -0.99 -8.99 -0.41
C THR A 48 -1.23 -8.91 -1.92
N PHE A 49 -1.52 -7.71 -2.42
CA PHE A 49 -1.60 -7.48 -3.87
C PHE A 49 -0.27 -7.81 -4.57
N VAL A 50 0.86 -7.34 -4.02
CA VAL A 50 2.20 -7.64 -4.56
C VAL A 50 2.43 -9.16 -4.62
N ILE A 51 2.09 -9.90 -3.56
CA ILE A 51 2.23 -11.35 -3.52
C ILE A 51 1.40 -12.01 -4.62
N ILE A 52 0.13 -11.65 -4.73
CA ILE A 52 -0.78 -12.29 -5.70
C ILE A 52 -0.34 -11.95 -7.13
N LEU A 53 0.02 -10.69 -7.40
CA LEU A 53 0.49 -10.25 -8.72
C LEU A 53 1.74 -11.01 -9.17
N LEU A 54 2.78 -10.99 -8.35
CA LEU A 54 4.05 -11.62 -8.70
C LEU A 54 3.95 -13.16 -8.71
N THR A 55 3.13 -13.75 -7.81
CA THR A 55 2.86 -15.18 -7.83
C THR A 55 2.14 -15.60 -9.11
N SER A 56 1.16 -14.81 -9.57
CA SER A 56 0.44 -15.06 -10.81
C SER A 56 1.36 -14.91 -12.03
N LEU A 57 2.18 -13.87 -12.06
CA LEU A 57 3.08 -13.57 -13.18
C LEU A 57 4.19 -14.63 -13.33
N TYR A 58 4.80 -15.02 -12.21
CA TYR A 58 5.93 -15.97 -12.21
C TYR A 58 5.52 -17.42 -11.97
N GLU A 59 4.23 -17.68 -11.82
CA GLU A 59 3.67 -19.01 -11.54
C GLU A 59 4.42 -19.73 -10.40
N SER A 60 4.79 -18.95 -9.36
CA SER A 60 5.62 -19.46 -8.26
C SER A 60 4.90 -20.58 -7.49
N GLU A 61 5.61 -21.71 -7.30
CA GLU A 61 5.07 -22.86 -6.57
C GLU A 61 4.67 -22.46 -5.15
N THR A 62 3.39 -22.61 -4.85
CA THR A 62 2.80 -22.13 -3.60
C THR A 62 2.43 -23.27 -2.68
N LYS A 63 2.94 -23.23 -1.46
CA LYS A 63 2.63 -24.18 -0.39
C LYS A 63 1.35 -23.74 0.32
N ALA A 64 0.42 -24.70 0.45
CA ALA A 64 -0.82 -24.52 1.20
C ALA A 64 -0.69 -25.20 2.56
N GLU A 65 -0.78 -24.42 3.62
CA GLU A 65 -0.72 -24.91 4.99
C GLU A 65 -1.89 -24.33 5.80
N SER A 66 -2.01 -24.73 7.05
CA SER A 66 -2.96 -24.13 7.98
C SER A 66 -2.31 -23.88 9.33
N HIS A 67 -2.68 -22.78 9.99
CA HIS A 67 -2.16 -22.49 11.32
C HIS A 67 -3.26 -21.95 12.23
N ARG A 68 -3.07 -22.09 13.54
CA ARG A 68 -3.94 -21.46 14.55
C ARG A 68 -3.48 -20.04 14.80
N CYS A 69 -4.35 -19.08 14.47
CA CYS A 69 -4.12 -17.67 14.70
C CYS A 69 -4.73 -17.22 16.04
N LYS A 70 -4.01 -16.38 16.80
CA LYS A 70 -4.56 -15.79 18.05
C LYS A 70 -5.81 -14.95 17.83
N MET A 71 -5.93 -14.31 16.66
CA MET A 71 -7.11 -13.55 16.27
C MET A 71 -8.30 -14.45 15.89
N HIS A 72 -8.02 -15.71 15.49
CA HIS A 72 -9.03 -16.70 15.10
C HIS A 72 -8.74 -18.03 15.82
N PRO A 73 -8.94 -18.11 17.15
CA PRO A 73 -8.51 -19.26 17.94
C PRO A 73 -9.33 -20.52 17.71
N LEU A 74 -10.58 -20.38 17.24
CA LEU A 74 -11.54 -21.48 17.12
C LEU A 74 -11.28 -22.39 15.93
N LYS A 75 -10.78 -21.84 14.81
CA LYS A 75 -10.54 -22.61 13.58
C LYS A 75 -9.13 -22.34 13.03
N PRO A 76 -8.39 -23.38 12.57
CA PRO A 76 -7.18 -23.15 11.80
C PRO A 76 -7.49 -22.30 10.57
N GLN A 77 -6.62 -21.34 10.28
CA GLN A 77 -6.73 -20.49 9.09
C GLN A 77 -5.83 -21.04 7.99
N PRO A 78 -6.34 -21.17 6.76
CA PRO A 78 -5.49 -21.54 5.63
C PRO A 78 -4.48 -20.42 5.37
N MET A 79 -3.29 -20.79 4.93
CA MET A 79 -2.26 -19.87 4.49
C MET A 79 -1.58 -20.39 3.23
N LEU A 80 -1.18 -19.46 2.38
CA LEU A 80 -0.45 -19.68 1.15
C LEU A 80 0.89 -18.96 1.24
N GLU A 81 1.97 -19.68 1.06
CA GLU A 81 3.32 -19.14 1.13
C GLU A 81 4.18 -19.64 -0.05
N ASN A 82 5.05 -18.77 -0.54
CA ASN A 82 6.05 -19.06 -1.57
C ASN A 82 7.23 -18.08 -1.46
N GLU A 83 8.16 -18.12 -2.39
CA GLU A 83 9.32 -17.21 -2.44
C GLU A 83 8.91 -15.73 -2.51
N ILE A 84 7.80 -15.42 -3.21
CA ILE A 84 7.27 -14.06 -3.32
C ILE A 84 6.72 -13.57 -1.97
N THR A 85 6.13 -14.46 -1.17
CA THR A 85 5.67 -14.12 0.19
C THR A 85 6.85 -13.68 1.08
N GLU A 86 8.00 -14.33 0.93
CA GLU A 86 9.22 -13.95 1.66
C GLU A 86 9.77 -12.61 1.17
N TYR A 87 9.79 -12.38 -0.14
CA TYR A 87 10.15 -11.10 -0.75
C TYR A 87 9.26 -9.97 -0.24
N ALA A 88 7.95 -10.16 -0.31
CA ALA A 88 6.98 -9.16 0.13
C ALA A 88 7.10 -8.86 1.64
N ALA A 89 7.42 -9.86 2.47
CA ALA A 89 7.69 -9.66 3.90
C ALA A 89 8.95 -8.81 4.12
N ASP A 90 10.02 -9.04 3.34
CA ASP A 90 11.24 -8.24 3.37
C ASP A 90 10.95 -6.78 2.96
N MET A 91 10.21 -6.56 1.86
CA MET A 91 9.83 -5.21 1.39
C MET A 91 8.93 -4.50 2.39
N ASN A 92 7.92 -5.18 2.93
CA ASN A 92 7.03 -4.65 3.96
C ASN A 92 7.82 -4.15 5.20
N LEU A 93 8.81 -4.92 5.62
CA LEU A 93 9.64 -4.53 6.77
C LEU A 93 10.52 -3.31 6.46
N ILE A 94 11.15 -3.27 5.27
CA ILE A 94 11.99 -2.15 4.84
C ILE A 94 11.18 -0.87 4.78
N MET A 95 9.99 -0.90 4.19
CA MET A 95 9.07 0.23 4.12
C MET A 95 8.66 0.72 5.50
N ALA A 96 8.21 -0.19 6.35
CA ALA A 96 7.79 0.15 7.72
C ALA A 96 8.94 0.75 8.54
N TYR A 97 10.16 0.26 8.36
CA TYR A 97 11.34 0.80 9.04
C TYR A 97 11.63 2.24 8.63
N TYR A 98 11.69 2.54 7.33
CA TYR A 98 11.97 3.90 6.86
C TYR A 98 10.84 4.86 7.18
N HIS A 99 9.59 4.43 7.15
CA HIS A 99 8.45 5.24 7.58
C HIS A 99 8.52 5.60 9.08
N LEU A 100 8.84 4.64 9.96
CA LEU A 100 9.02 4.89 11.39
C LEU A 100 10.25 5.78 11.68
N GLU A 101 11.31 5.67 10.87
CA GLU A 101 12.49 6.53 10.98
C GLU A 101 12.16 7.98 10.58
N ASP A 102 11.30 8.16 9.60
CA ASP A 102 10.80 9.45 9.14
C ASP A 102 9.88 10.12 10.18
N ASP A 103 8.88 9.41 10.68
CA ASP A 103 8.01 9.83 11.80
C ASP A 103 8.80 10.35 13.01
N TRP A 104 9.94 9.72 13.31
CA TRP A 104 10.81 10.18 14.39
C TRP A 104 11.54 11.47 14.05
N LYS A 105 12.02 11.64 12.82
CA LYS A 105 12.75 12.85 12.41
C LYS A 105 11.85 14.07 12.38
N ASP A 106 10.64 13.92 11.85
CA ASP A 106 9.73 15.03 11.59
C ASP A 106 8.87 15.39 12.81
N GLU A 107 8.22 14.42 13.43
CA GLU A 107 7.29 14.65 14.52
C GLU A 107 7.86 14.33 15.90
N LYS A 108 9.10 13.82 15.99
CA LYS A 108 9.76 13.35 17.24
C LYS A 108 8.86 12.40 18.06
N LYS A 109 8.00 11.66 17.38
CA LYS A 109 7.13 10.66 18.03
C LYS A 109 8.00 9.56 18.64
N VAL A 110 7.99 9.46 19.97
CA VAL A 110 8.73 8.42 20.72
C VAL A 110 8.40 7.01 20.23
N ALA A 111 7.15 6.79 19.79
CA ALA A 111 6.73 5.52 19.20
C ALA A 111 7.48 5.17 17.90
N GLY A 112 7.77 6.16 17.05
CA GLY A 112 8.59 5.98 15.82
C GLY A 112 10.02 5.55 16.17
N LEU A 113 10.64 6.21 17.15
CA LEU A 113 11.98 5.86 17.64
C LEU A 113 12.04 4.43 18.17
N LEU A 114 11.13 4.07 19.09
CA LEU A 114 11.11 2.74 19.70
C LEU A 114 10.81 1.65 18.65
N GLY A 115 9.90 1.94 17.70
CA GLY A 115 9.58 1.05 16.59
C GLY A 115 10.78 0.82 15.67
N SER A 116 11.43 1.88 15.21
CA SER A 116 12.61 1.79 14.34
C SER A 116 13.77 1.06 15.03
N MET A 117 14.04 1.35 16.32
CA MET A 117 15.05 0.62 17.10
C MET A 117 14.75 -0.88 17.20
N ALA A 118 13.48 -1.25 17.41
CA ALA A 118 13.05 -2.65 17.50
C ALA A 118 13.23 -3.40 16.17
N LEU A 119 13.13 -2.70 15.05
CA LEU A 119 13.25 -3.27 13.70
C LEU A 119 14.68 -3.21 13.14
N LYS A 120 15.54 -2.29 13.62
CA LYS A 120 16.85 -1.96 13.05
C LYS A 120 17.71 -3.19 12.72
N ARG A 121 17.96 -4.05 13.70
CA ARG A 121 18.78 -5.27 13.49
C ARG A 121 18.15 -6.26 12.51
N LYS A 122 16.84 -6.25 12.42
CA LYS A 122 16.06 -7.19 11.59
C LYS A 122 16.02 -6.71 10.14
N VAL A 123 15.82 -5.41 9.94
CA VAL A 123 15.79 -4.80 8.61
C VAL A 123 17.14 -4.82 7.92
N GLU A 124 18.25 -4.75 8.67
CA GLU A 124 19.61 -4.84 8.11
C GLU A 124 19.81 -6.11 7.26
N LYS A 125 19.20 -7.23 7.65
CA LYS A 125 19.27 -8.49 6.87
C LYS A 125 18.52 -8.34 5.54
N ALA A 126 17.32 -7.76 5.56
CA ALA A 126 16.53 -7.51 4.36
C ALA A 126 17.21 -6.50 3.43
N ILE A 127 17.78 -5.41 3.99
CA ILE A 127 18.55 -4.40 3.23
C ILE A 127 19.74 -5.03 2.49
N ARG A 128 20.48 -5.92 3.15
CA ARG A 128 21.61 -6.63 2.50
C ARG A 128 21.16 -7.60 1.41
N LYS A 129 19.99 -8.20 1.56
CA LYS A 129 19.43 -9.12 0.56
C LYS A 129 18.90 -8.39 -0.67
N TYR A 130 18.38 -7.16 -0.49
CA TYR A 130 17.78 -6.35 -1.54
C TYR A 130 18.36 -4.92 -1.57
N PRO A 131 19.65 -4.79 -1.92
CA PRO A 131 20.37 -3.51 -1.84
C PRO A 131 19.82 -2.47 -2.82
N ARG A 132 19.34 -2.88 -4.01
CA ARG A 132 18.76 -2.02 -5.03
C ARG A 132 17.47 -1.38 -4.51
N GLN A 133 16.49 -2.20 -4.12
CA GLN A 133 15.20 -1.75 -3.58
C GLN A 133 15.38 -0.89 -2.33
N SER A 134 16.19 -1.35 -1.40
CA SER A 134 16.44 -0.63 -0.14
C SER A 134 17.06 0.74 -0.34
N ARG A 135 17.95 0.90 -1.32
CA ARG A 135 18.54 2.19 -1.66
C ARG A 135 17.49 3.14 -2.20
N VAL A 136 16.70 2.71 -3.20
CA VAL A 136 15.68 3.56 -3.82
C VAL A 136 14.61 3.94 -2.81
N ILE A 137 14.11 2.99 -2.02
CA ILE A 137 13.12 3.28 -0.97
C ILE A 137 13.65 4.35 -0.02
N ARG A 138 14.87 4.21 0.47
CA ARG A 138 15.49 5.19 1.38
C ARG A 138 15.64 6.58 0.74
N GLU A 139 16.10 6.63 -0.51
CA GLU A 139 16.34 7.89 -1.23
C GLU A 139 15.03 8.62 -1.53
N GLU A 140 14.00 7.89 -1.97
CA GLU A 140 12.71 8.49 -2.30
C GLU A 140 11.91 8.87 -1.05
N MET A 141 12.00 8.12 0.06
CA MET A 141 11.45 8.53 1.35
C MET A 141 12.09 9.84 1.87
N ALA A 142 13.42 9.95 1.76
CA ALA A 142 14.12 11.17 2.17
C ALA A 142 13.70 12.40 1.33
N LYS A 143 13.53 12.23 0.01
CA LYS A 143 13.02 13.30 -0.86
C LYS A 143 11.56 13.66 -0.55
N LEU A 144 10.74 12.66 -0.25
CA LEU A 144 9.34 12.86 0.14
C LEU A 144 9.27 13.75 1.38
N SER A 145 9.99 13.38 2.45
CA SER A 145 10.09 14.16 3.68
C SER A 145 10.62 15.59 3.41
N GLU A 146 11.61 15.76 2.51
CA GLU A 146 12.09 17.07 2.10
C GLU A 146 10.98 17.92 1.47
N TYR A 147 10.20 17.36 0.51
CA TYR A 147 9.09 18.09 -0.13
C TYR A 147 7.99 18.46 0.87
N GLU A 148 7.66 17.56 1.79
CA GLU A 148 6.69 17.80 2.85
C GLU A 148 7.15 18.91 3.80
N SER A 149 8.42 18.88 4.22
CA SER A 149 9.00 19.90 5.09
C SER A 149 9.10 21.29 4.43
N GLN A 150 9.28 21.34 3.11
CA GLN A 150 9.26 22.57 2.32
C GLN A 150 7.85 23.06 1.99
N GLY A 151 6.81 22.29 2.30
CA GLY A 151 5.41 22.63 2.05
C GLY A 151 5.06 22.67 0.56
N ILE A 152 5.68 21.82 -0.26
CA ILE A 152 5.44 21.75 -1.72
C ILE A 152 3.99 21.37 -1.99
N GLN A 153 3.25 22.24 -2.69
CA GLN A 153 1.83 22.06 -3.00
C GLN A 153 1.56 21.45 -4.39
N GLU A 154 2.60 21.23 -5.18
CA GLU A 154 2.52 20.51 -6.45
C GLU A 154 2.51 19.00 -6.14
N VAL A 155 1.32 18.42 -6.04
CA VAL A 155 1.08 17.02 -5.61
C VAL A 155 1.90 15.99 -6.40
N ASP A 156 2.30 16.33 -7.62
CA ASP A 156 3.04 15.43 -8.51
C ASP A 156 4.45 15.12 -8.01
N TYR A 157 5.10 16.03 -7.29
CA TYR A 157 6.44 15.81 -6.73
C TYR A 157 6.44 14.79 -5.59
N PRO A 158 5.70 14.99 -4.49
CA PRO A 158 5.68 14.02 -3.40
C PRO A 158 5.02 12.70 -3.81
N ALA A 159 3.92 12.72 -4.58
CA ALA A 159 3.31 11.52 -5.11
C ALA A 159 4.27 10.74 -6.04
N GLY A 160 5.09 11.46 -6.82
CA GLY A 160 6.13 10.87 -7.67
C GLY A 160 7.21 10.13 -6.87
N CYS A 161 7.61 10.64 -5.70
CA CYS A 161 8.55 9.93 -4.81
C CYS A 161 7.95 8.60 -4.35
N PHE A 162 6.70 8.63 -3.85
CA PHE A 162 6.04 7.40 -3.42
C PHE A 162 5.78 6.44 -4.59
N GLY A 163 5.51 6.97 -5.77
CA GLY A 163 5.42 6.19 -7.01
C GLY A 163 6.73 5.46 -7.32
N ARG A 164 7.89 6.16 -7.29
CA ARG A 164 9.20 5.54 -7.60
C ARG A 164 9.63 4.47 -6.61
N LEU A 165 9.34 4.64 -5.33
CA LEU A 165 9.64 3.58 -4.37
C LEU A 165 8.75 2.34 -4.58
N MET A 166 7.47 2.51 -4.87
CA MET A 166 6.56 1.41 -5.20
C MET A 166 6.90 0.75 -6.54
N GLU A 167 7.30 1.54 -7.53
CA GLU A 167 7.86 1.06 -8.80
C GLU A 167 8.98 0.04 -8.57
N GLU A 168 9.94 0.38 -7.72
CA GLU A 168 11.07 -0.47 -7.43
C GLU A 168 10.70 -1.74 -6.66
N MET A 169 9.71 -1.64 -5.77
CA MET A 169 9.19 -2.78 -5.01
C MET A 169 8.46 -3.81 -5.87
N MET A 170 7.85 -3.40 -6.98
CA MET A 170 7.18 -4.34 -7.89
C MET A 170 8.18 -5.17 -8.70
N VAL A 171 9.40 -4.69 -8.92
CA VAL A 171 10.42 -5.39 -9.71
C VAL A 171 11.15 -6.44 -8.85
N TYR A 172 10.57 -7.63 -8.76
CA TYR A 172 11.18 -8.79 -8.11
C TYR A 172 12.38 -9.33 -8.91
N LYS A 173 12.24 -9.41 -10.25
CA LYS A 173 13.27 -9.81 -11.21
C LYS A 173 13.42 -8.76 -12.31
N GLU A 174 14.66 -8.52 -12.75
CA GLU A 174 14.95 -7.68 -13.91
C GLU A 174 14.83 -8.55 -15.18
N ASP A 175 13.65 -8.57 -15.78
CA ASP A 175 13.31 -9.40 -16.95
C ASP A 175 12.43 -8.62 -17.96
N CYS A 176 11.82 -9.33 -18.90
CA CYS A 176 10.98 -8.72 -19.92
C CYS A 176 9.71 -8.03 -19.38
N TRP A 177 9.31 -8.29 -18.14
CA TRP A 177 8.14 -7.70 -17.49
C TRP A 177 8.47 -6.47 -16.65
N GLU A 178 9.74 -6.12 -16.54
CA GLU A 178 10.20 -5.02 -15.69
C GLU A 178 9.46 -3.72 -15.98
N GLN A 179 9.29 -3.36 -17.26
CA GLN A 179 8.64 -2.11 -17.65
C GLN A 179 7.18 -2.05 -17.16
N GLN A 180 6.43 -3.13 -17.29
CA GLN A 180 5.03 -3.20 -16.85
C GLN A 180 4.94 -3.19 -15.32
N LEU A 181 5.78 -3.94 -14.64
CA LEU A 181 5.84 -3.95 -13.17
C LEU A 181 6.19 -2.57 -12.62
N ARG A 182 7.13 -1.86 -13.24
CA ARG A 182 7.46 -0.46 -12.90
C ARG A 182 6.25 0.44 -13.09
N GLY A 183 5.56 0.34 -14.22
CA GLY A 183 4.35 1.12 -14.48
C GLY A 183 3.26 0.86 -13.44
N ILE A 184 2.99 -0.41 -13.10
CA ILE A 184 2.02 -0.77 -12.05
C ILE A 184 2.43 -0.13 -10.72
N GLY A 185 3.68 -0.32 -10.29
CA GLY A 185 4.18 0.21 -9.02
C GLY A 185 4.12 1.74 -8.95
N PHE A 186 4.58 2.42 -10.01
CA PHE A 186 4.62 3.87 -10.06
C PHE A 186 3.23 4.50 -9.92
N TYR A 187 2.28 4.06 -10.74
CA TYR A 187 0.94 4.65 -10.73
C TYR A 187 0.13 4.23 -9.50
N LEU A 188 0.29 2.99 -9.03
CA LEU A 188 -0.33 2.54 -7.79
C LEU A 188 0.23 3.30 -6.58
N GLY A 189 1.53 3.55 -6.54
CA GLY A 189 2.16 4.35 -5.49
C GLY A 189 1.66 5.79 -5.48
N LYS A 190 1.59 6.45 -6.64
CA LYS A 190 0.98 7.78 -6.75
C LYS A 190 -0.48 7.78 -6.28
N TYR A 191 -1.25 6.77 -6.67
CA TYR A 191 -2.63 6.60 -6.20
C TYR A 191 -2.71 6.53 -4.68
N ILE A 192 -1.90 5.66 -4.04
CA ILE A 192 -1.88 5.48 -2.59
C ILE A 192 -1.59 6.82 -1.88
N TYR A 193 -0.56 7.53 -2.31
CA TYR A 193 -0.18 8.81 -1.70
C TYR A 193 -1.27 9.87 -1.83
N ILE A 194 -1.86 10.01 -3.02
CA ILE A 194 -2.92 11.00 -3.27
C ILE A 194 -4.20 10.62 -2.50
N MET A 195 -4.53 9.34 -2.41
CA MET A 195 -5.69 8.86 -1.66
C MET A 195 -5.55 9.08 -0.15
N ASP A 196 -4.35 8.87 0.39
CA ASP A 196 -4.00 9.18 1.79
C ASP A 196 -4.14 10.66 2.09
N ALA A 197 -3.57 11.51 1.22
CA ALA A 197 -3.70 12.96 1.33
C ALA A 197 -5.16 13.44 1.23
N TYR A 198 -5.98 12.78 0.38
CA TYR A 198 -7.40 13.08 0.25
C TYR A 198 -8.21 12.68 1.49
N GLU A 199 -7.91 11.51 2.08
CA GLU A 199 -8.59 11.01 3.29
C GLU A 199 -8.24 11.84 4.52
N ASP A 200 -6.98 12.29 4.64
CA ASP A 200 -6.50 13.02 5.81
C ASP A 200 -6.66 14.55 5.69
N LEU A 201 -7.15 15.09 4.56
CA LEU A 201 -7.16 16.52 4.29
C LEU A 201 -7.79 17.37 5.40
N ASP A 202 -9.03 17.07 5.80
CA ASP A 202 -9.77 17.87 6.80
C ASP A 202 -9.04 17.88 8.14
N LYS A 203 -8.53 16.73 8.55
CA LYS A 203 -7.75 16.54 9.78
C LYS A 203 -6.41 17.31 9.73
N ASP A 204 -5.74 17.34 8.57
CA ASP A 204 -4.48 18.04 8.39
C ASP A 204 -4.70 19.55 8.39
N LEU A 205 -5.79 20.04 7.77
CA LEU A 205 -6.18 21.45 7.83
C LEU A 205 -6.48 21.90 9.25
N GLU A 206 -7.23 21.11 10.02
CA GLU A 206 -7.53 21.40 11.44
C GLU A 206 -6.26 21.48 12.31
N LYS A 207 -5.29 20.58 12.07
CA LYS A 207 -4.04 20.54 12.81
C LYS A 207 -2.99 21.52 12.32
N GLY A 208 -3.19 22.12 11.14
CA GLY A 208 -2.19 22.94 10.47
C GLY A 208 -0.97 22.15 10.00
N THR A 209 -1.12 20.85 9.78
CA THR A 209 -0.08 19.97 9.23
C THR A 209 -0.04 20.07 7.71
N TYR A 210 1.06 19.60 7.11
CA TYR A 210 1.21 19.60 5.66
C TYR A 210 0.20 18.64 5.01
N ASN A 211 -0.41 19.11 3.91
CA ASN A 211 -1.14 18.26 2.99
C ASN A 211 -0.97 18.83 1.57
N PRO A 212 -0.54 18.03 0.57
CA PRO A 212 -0.25 18.52 -0.78
C PRO A 212 -1.49 18.96 -1.57
N LEU A 213 -2.69 18.57 -1.10
CA LEU A 213 -3.97 18.92 -1.74
C LEU A 213 -4.56 20.23 -1.21
N LYS A 214 -3.96 20.86 -0.18
CA LYS A 214 -4.48 22.05 0.46
C LYS A 214 -4.79 23.18 -0.53
N LYS A 215 -3.84 23.53 -1.40
CA LYS A 215 -4.03 24.58 -2.41
C LYS A 215 -5.13 24.21 -3.40
N MET A 216 -5.17 22.97 -3.86
CA MET A 216 -6.20 22.49 -4.78
C MET A 216 -7.60 22.50 -4.13
N HIS A 217 -7.67 22.24 -2.83
CA HIS A 217 -8.92 22.28 -2.06
C HIS A 217 -9.57 23.67 -2.02
N GLU A 218 -8.77 24.73 -2.04
CA GLU A 218 -9.24 26.12 -2.06
C GLU A 218 -9.84 26.53 -3.43
N GLU A 219 -9.64 25.72 -4.46
CA GLU A 219 -10.11 25.98 -5.82
C GLU A 219 -11.46 25.30 -6.11
N ALA A 220 -12.27 25.91 -6.97
CA ALA A 220 -13.54 25.32 -7.42
C ALA A 220 -13.30 24.01 -8.19
N GLY A 221 -14.16 23.00 -7.97
CA GLY A 221 -14.09 21.70 -8.63
C GLY A 221 -13.05 20.75 -8.03
N TYR A 222 -12.64 20.96 -6.80
CA TYR A 222 -11.67 20.12 -6.08
C TYR A 222 -12.03 18.63 -6.12
N GLU A 223 -13.27 18.28 -5.74
CA GLU A 223 -13.72 16.88 -5.66
C GLU A 223 -13.63 16.16 -7.01
N GLU A 224 -14.08 16.81 -8.07
CA GLU A 224 -14.04 16.27 -9.42
C GLU A 224 -12.59 16.07 -9.89
N ARG A 225 -11.74 17.08 -9.63
CA ARG A 225 -10.33 17.04 -9.99
C ARG A 225 -9.56 15.94 -9.25
N CYS A 226 -9.81 15.78 -7.95
CA CYS A 226 -9.23 14.67 -7.18
C CYS A 226 -9.66 13.31 -7.73
N ARG A 227 -10.95 13.14 -8.02
CA ARG A 227 -11.46 11.90 -8.62
C ARG A 227 -10.80 11.61 -9.97
N ASP A 228 -10.66 12.62 -10.82
CA ASP A 228 -10.06 12.47 -12.15
C ASP A 228 -8.58 12.07 -12.06
N ILE A 229 -7.83 12.67 -11.13
CA ILE A 229 -6.43 12.30 -10.88
C ILE A 229 -6.35 10.84 -10.39
N LEU A 230 -7.17 10.44 -9.44
CA LEU A 230 -7.21 9.07 -8.93
C LEU A 230 -7.60 8.08 -10.03
N CYS A 231 -8.60 8.41 -10.85
CA CYS A 231 -9.00 7.59 -12.01
C CYS A 231 -7.87 7.43 -13.02
N MET A 232 -7.13 8.50 -13.31
CA MET A 232 -5.98 8.47 -14.22
C MET A 232 -4.88 7.55 -13.67
N MET A 233 -4.54 7.65 -12.38
CA MET A 233 -3.51 6.80 -11.77
C MET A 233 -3.89 5.32 -11.84
N ILE A 234 -5.10 4.96 -11.45
CA ILE A 234 -5.56 3.57 -11.51
C ILE A 234 -5.73 3.09 -12.95
N GLY A 235 -6.18 3.94 -13.87
CA GLY A 235 -6.27 3.62 -15.29
C GLY A 235 -4.92 3.24 -15.90
N GLU A 236 -3.86 4.00 -15.61
CA GLU A 236 -2.51 3.70 -16.06
C GLU A 236 -1.93 2.44 -15.37
N CYS A 237 -2.20 2.26 -14.08
CA CYS A 237 -1.85 1.04 -13.37
C CYS A 237 -2.50 -0.20 -14.01
N ALA A 238 -3.82 -0.15 -14.24
CA ALA A 238 -4.59 -1.23 -14.86
C ALA A 238 -4.13 -1.52 -16.30
N ARG A 239 -3.81 -0.49 -17.08
CA ARG A 239 -3.26 -0.65 -18.43
C ARG A 239 -1.96 -1.47 -18.44
N ASN A 240 -1.04 -1.18 -17.52
CA ASN A 240 0.19 -1.96 -17.40
C ASN A 240 -0.09 -3.39 -16.90
N PHE A 241 -1.04 -3.55 -15.99
CA PHE A 241 -1.44 -4.86 -15.48
C PHE A 241 -2.04 -5.77 -16.56
N GLU A 242 -2.93 -5.26 -17.41
CA GLU A 242 -3.59 -6.07 -18.45
C GLU A 242 -2.64 -6.54 -19.59
N ILE A 243 -1.41 -6.00 -19.65
CA ILE A 243 -0.36 -6.48 -20.56
C ILE A 243 0.30 -7.76 -20.03
N LEU A 244 0.30 -7.94 -18.69
CA LEU A 244 0.95 -9.08 -18.05
C LEU A 244 0.16 -10.38 -18.30
N PRO A 245 0.83 -11.51 -18.56
CA PRO A 245 0.18 -12.80 -18.79
C PRO A 245 -0.28 -13.47 -17.51
N CYS A 246 -0.92 -12.71 -16.61
CA CYS A 246 -1.43 -13.23 -15.36
C CYS A 246 -2.68 -14.08 -15.60
N ILE A 247 -2.62 -15.38 -15.32
CA ILE A 247 -3.74 -16.32 -15.43
C ILE A 247 -4.24 -16.72 -14.04
N LEU A 248 -3.31 -17.00 -13.13
CA LEU A 248 -3.64 -17.40 -11.76
C LEU A 248 -4.17 -16.19 -10.98
N ASP A 249 -5.28 -16.37 -10.28
CA ASP A 249 -5.85 -15.36 -9.38
C ASP A 249 -6.19 -14.00 -10.03
N VAL A 250 -6.32 -13.96 -11.36
CA VAL A 250 -6.61 -12.75 -12.12
C VAL A 250 -7.92 -12.08 -11.68
N ASP A 251 -8.94 -12.86 -11.30
CA ASP A 251 -10.21 -12.33 -10.78
C ASP A 251 -10.00 -11.55 -9.47
N ILE A 252 -9.07 -12.00 -8.61
CA ILE A 252 -8.72 -11.29 -7.36
C ILE A 252 -7.98 -10.00 -7.69
N LEU A 253 -7.00 -10.05 -8.60
CA LEU A 253 -6.21 -8.88 -9.00
C LEU A 253 -7.09 -7.81 -9.64
N ARG A 254 -8.00 -8.20 -10.53
CA ARG A 254 -8.98 -7.28 -11.15
C ARG A 254 -9.94 -6.70 -10.12
N ASN A 255 -10.47 -7.52 -9.22
CA ASN A 255 -11.31 -7.02 -8.13
C ASN A 255 -10.60 -5.95 -7.30
N ILE A 256 -9.31 -6.14 -6.95
CA ILE A 256 -8.52 -5.15 -6.23
C ILE A 256 -8.38 -3.87 -7.05
N LEU A 257 -7.90 -3.95 -8.30
CA LEU A 257 -7.55 -2.77 -9.11
C LEU A 257 -8.76 -2.00 -9.63
N TYR A 258 -9.88 -2.69 -9.97
CA TYR A 258 -11.03 -2.01 -10.55
C TYR A 258 -12.08 -1.60 -9.53
N ASP A 259 -12.06 -2.18 -8.34
CA ASP A 259 -13.10 -1.93 -7.34
C ASP A 259 -12.56 -1.73 -5.92
N GLY A 260 -11.69 -2.61 -5.46
CA GLY A 260 -11.18 -2.63 -4.10
C GLY A 260 -10.46 -1.33 -3.70
N VAL A 261 -9.62 -0.78 -4.57
CA VAL A 261 -8.91 0.49 -4.35
C VAL A 261 -9.85 1.66 -4.10
N TRP A 262 -11.08 1.65 -4.63
CA TRP A 262 -12.08 2.69 -4.47
C TRP A 262 -12.85 2.66 -3.16
N LYS A 263 -12.62 1.66 -2.31
CA LYS A 263 -13.37 1.45 -1.07
C LYS A 263 -13.28 2.65 -0.11
N HIS A 264 -12.06 3.18 0.09
CA HIS A 264 -11.86 4.36 0.94
C HIS A 264 -12.50 5.62 0.33
N TYR A 265 -12.33 5.84 -0.97
CA TYR A 265 -12.96 6.97 -1.65
C TYR A 265 -14.47 6.95 -1.50
N ARG A 266 -15.13 5.79 -1.77
CA ARG A 266 -16.59 5.65 -1.60
C ARG A 266 -17.04 5.96 -0.17
N LYS A 267 -16.34 5.43 0.83
CA LYS A 267 -16.65 5.69 2.23
C LYS A 267 -16.58 7.17 2.62
N ILE A 268 -15.62 7.92 2.05
CA ILE A 268 -15.51 9.36 2.27
C ILE A 268 -16.67 10.08 1.60
N GLN A 269 -17.03 9.70 0.37
CA GLN A 269 -18.17 10.31 -0.34
C GLN A 269 -19.51 10.04 0.36
N GLU A 270 -19.71 8.84 0.91
CA GLU A 270 -20.89 8.50 1.72
C GLU A 270 -20.99 9.41 2.95
N LYS A 271 -19.94 9.57 3.72
CA LYS A 271 -19.91 10.49 4.88
C LYS A 271 -20.23 11.93 4.49
N LYS A 272 -19.58 12.45 3.43
CA LYS A 272 -19.83 13.82 2.95
C LYS A 272 -21.26 14.02 2.46
N SER A 273 -21.94 12.99 1.97
CA SER A 273 -23.36 13.08 1.58
C SER A 273 -24.29 13.05 2.79
N GLU A 274 -24.02 12.23 3.80
CA GLU A 274 -24.77 12.18 5.05
C GLU A 274 -24.70 13.53 5.79
N GLU A 275 -23.50 14.11 5.93
CA GLU A 275 -23.32 15.43 6.57
C GLU A 275 -24.11 16.55 5.85
N LYS A 276 -24.18 16.53 4.51
CA LYS A 276 -24.97 17.50 3.74
C LYS A 276 -26.48 17.32 3.87
N GLU A 277 -26.96 16.11 4.17
CA GLU A 277 -28.38 15.83 4.43
C GLU A 277 -28.75 16.31 5.84
N ASP A 278 -27.94 16.03 6.84
CA ASP A 278 -28.15 16.46 8.23
C ASP A 278 -28.16 18.00 8.35
N ASP A 279 -27.28 18.71 7.63
CA ASP A 279 -27.27 20.17 7.57
C ASP A 279 -28.52 20.76 6.93
N LYS A 280 -29.14 20.06 5.98
CA LYS A 280 -30.39 20.49 5.34
C LYS A 280 -31.62 20.25 6.20
N GLU A 281 -31.61 19.19 7.05
CA GLU A 281 -32.72 18.91 7.97
C GLU A 281 -32.69 19.80 9.21
N SER A 282 -31.55 20.41 9.51
CA SER A 282 -31.37 21.32 10.67
C SER A 282 -31.64 22.79 10.36
N LEU A 283 -31.98 23.15 9.13
CA LEU A 283 -32.38 24.50 8.63
C LEU A 283 -33.88 24.55 8.37
#